data_402bf9cb854b15bab2a3b5067775264e
#
_entry.id   402bf9cb854b15bab2a3b5067775264e
#
_cell.length_a   1.000
_cell.length_b   1.000
_cell.length_c   1.000
_cell.angle_alpha   90.00
_cell.angle_beta   90.00
_cell.angle_gamma   90.00
#
_symmetry.space_group_name_H-M   'P 1'
#
loop_
_entity.id
_entity.type
_entity.pdbx_description
1 polymer ?
#
loop_
_entity_poly.entity_id
_entity_poly.type
_entity_poly.pdbx_seq_one_letter_code
_entity_poly.pdbx_strand_id
1 'polypeptide(L)'
;MNIKEIKETKNDLQKAANKGFGYFMKNVGMVLLLMLSIYIITNPTIITRPSEFFDNFDINSLWVVLVLFFALGGFYQLAKDVDENKKKERDKENIEEYIGALDKRKEATTLKHNELVKERFKVGPLISNELKNLLIKLDADRAAIVEMHNGTNNMSGLPFVFGDMVYEEISPNVGYASDEFKNFNLAKLPFVALHYDENTWIGSVDDIESEDPYFAAKLRAVGVNYGAFVVLEGVNGPLGFLTLFFKDEKKHPSKAKIIAELNHSSQILSTLLNKYKE
;
A
#
# COMPACT_ATOMS: atom_id res chain seq x y z
N MET A 1 -31.44 23.26 -0.99
CA MET A 1 -30.36 24.00 -1.67
C MET A 1 -30.00 25.22 -0.81
N ASN A 2 -28.75 25.30 -0.35
CA ASN A 2 -28.33 26.30 0.66
C ASN A 2 -28.05 27.64 -0.07
N ILE A 3 -28.38 28.78 0.57
CA ILE A 3 -28.17 30.14 0.02
C ILE A 3 -26.71 30.36 -0.41
N LYS A 4 -25.76 29.67 0.22
CA LYS A 4 -24.34 29.69 -0.12
C LYS A 4 -24.05 29.05 -1.49
N GLU A 5 -24.68 27.90 -1.78
CA GLU A 5 -24.57 27.21 -3.08
C GLU A 5 -25.13 28.04 -4.22
N ILE A 6 -26.25 28.75 -3.99
CA ILE A 6 -26.85 29.65 -5.01
C ILE A 6 -25.91 30.82 -5.33
N LYS A 7 -25.23 31.39 -4.33
CA LYS A 7 -24.26 32.47 -4.53
C LYS A 7 -23.01 32.01 -5.26
N GLU A 8 -22.50 30.82 -4.97
CA GLU A 8 -21.33 30.23 -5.66
C GLU A 8 -21.66 29.96 -7.13
N THR A 9 -22.82 29.33 -7.38
CA THR A 9 -23.27 29.04 -8.75
C THR A 9 -23.46 30.33 -9.57
N LYS A 10 -24.01 31.42 -8.98
CA LYS A 10 -24.17 32.72 -9.63
C LYS A 10 -22.82 33.38 -9.95
N ASN A 11 -21.84 33.29 -9.03
CA ASN A 11 -20.49 33.83 -9.28
C ASN A 11 -19.74 33.08 -10.39
N ASP A 12 -19.91 31.74 -10.44
CA ASP A 12 -19.27 30.92 -11.46
C ASP A 12 -19.90 31.16 -12.84
N LEU A 13 -21.23 31.33 -12.92
CA LEU A 13 -21.91 31.74 -14.14
C LEU A 13 -21.46 33.12 -14.61
N GLN A 14 -21.28 34.08 -13.72
CA GLN A 14 -20.82 35.43 -14.06
C GLN A 14 -19.36 35.44 -14.52
N LYS A 15 -18.48 34.63 -13.91
CA LYS A 15 -17.09 34.43 -14.37
C LYS A 15 -17.03 33.76 -15.75
N ALA A 16 -17.86 32.74 -15.97
CA ALA A 16 -17.94 32.05 -17.28
C ALA A 16 -18.45 32.98 -18.37
N ALA A 17 -19.49 33.78 -18.09
CA ALA A 17 -20.02 34.78 -19.03
C ALA A 17 -18.97 35.85 -19.40
N ASN A 18 -18.24 36.38 -18.41
CA ASN A 18 -17.20 37.39 -18.65
C ASN A 18 -16.00 36.83 -19.43
N LYS A 19 -15.62 35.57 -19.17
CA LYS A 19 -14.54 34.87 -19.90
C LYS A 19 -14.95 34.57 -21.34
N GLY A 20 -16.19 34.13 -21.54
CA GLY A 20 -16.78 33.90 -22.86
C GLY A 20 -16.87 35.17 -23.67
N PHE A 21 -17.32 36.30 -23.07
CA PHE A 21 -17.41 37.59 -23.73
C PHE A 21 -16.03 38.14 -24.12
N GLY A 22 -15.01 38.01 -23.27
CA GLY A 22 -13.64 38.44 -23.61
C GLY A 22 -13.03 37.66 -24.78
N TYR A 23 -13.27 36.35 -24.84
CA TYR A 23 -12.83 35.50 -25.94
C TYR A 23 -13.59 35.80 -27.24
N PHE A 24 -14.88 36.09 -27.13
CA PHE A 24 -15.74 36.51 -28.22
C PHE A 24 -15.28 37.82 -28.83
N MET A 25 -15.03 38.88 -28.05
CA MET A 25 -14.56 40.17 -28.53
C MET A 25 -13.21 40.10 -29.23
N LYS A 26 -12.31 39.25 -28.74
CA LYS A 26 -11.00 39.03 -29.40
C LYS A 26 -11.14 38.36 -30.77
N ASN A 27 -12.05 37.39 -30.90
CA ASN A 27 -12.27 36.69 -32.18
C ASN A 27 -13.08 37.52 -33.17
N VAL A 28 -14.04 38.33 -32.72
CA VAL A 28 -14.80 39.24 -33.54
C VAL A 28 -13.87 40.25 -34.23
N GLY A 29 -12.92 40.82 -33.48
CA GLY A 29 -11.95 41.77 -34.06
C GLY A 29 -11.10 41.12 -35.17
N MET A 30 -10.68 39.89 -35.00
CA MET A 30 -9.89 39.15 -36.00
C MET A 30 -10.68 38.85 -37.26
N VAL A 31 -11.97 38.46 -37.11
CA VAL A 31 -12.84 38.17 -38.27
C VAL A 31 -13.24 39.41 -39.02
N LEU A 32 -13.51 40.52 -38.32
CA LEU A 32 -13.76 41.80 -38.96
C LEU A 32 -12.56 42.28 -39.78
N LEU A 33 -11.34 42.12 -39.25
CA LEU A 33 -10.10 42.43 -39.99
C LEU A 33 -9.93 41.54 -41.22
N LEU A 34 -10.26 40.25 -41.11
CA LEU A 34 -10.16 39.29 -42.20
C LEU A 34 -11.19 39.59 -43.30
N MET A 35 -12.44 39.92 -42.92
CA MET A 35 -13.48 40.38 -43.85
C MET A 35 -13.13 41.69 -44.54
N LEU A 36 -12.60 42.64 -43.82
CA LEU A 36 -12.13 43.90 -44.40
C LEU A 36 -10.99 43.65 -45.40
N SER A 37 -10.07 42.77 -45.07
CA SER A 37 -8.97 42.38 -45.96
C SER A 37 -9.48 41.70 -47.24
N ILE A 38 -10.44 40.76 -47.13
CA ILE A 38 -11.05 40.10 -48.29
C ILE A 38 -11.80 41.11 -49.14
N TYR A 39 -12.55 42.02 -48.52
CA TYR A 39 -13.30 43.06 -49.23
C TYR A 39 -12.38 44.02 -49.99
N ILE A 40 -11.23 44.41 -49.43
CA ILE A 40 -10.24 45.25 -50.10
C ILE A 40 -9.58 44.49 -51.26
N ILE A 41 -9.29 43.18 -51.10
CA ILE A 41 -8.68 42.34 -52.14
C ILE A 41 -9.66 42.15 -53.33
N THR A 42 -10.94 41.96 -53.03
CA THR A 42 -11.96 41.75 -54.09
C THR A 42 -12.36 43.02 -54.80
N ASN A 43 -12.10 44.21 -54.21
CA ASN A 43 -12.41 45.53 -54.79
C ASN A 43 -11.17 46.42 -54.82
N PRO A 44 -10.22 46.15 -55.71
CA PRO A 44 -8.92 46.83 -55.72
C PRO A 44 -9.08 48.36 -56.06
N THR A 45 -10.20 48.80 -56.60
CA THR A 45 -10.52 50.21 -56.84
C THR A 45 -10.62 51.04 -55.56
N ILE A 46 -10.85 50.40 -54.40
CA ILE A 46 -10.90 51.08 -53.11
C ILE A 46 -9.54 51.68 -52.72
N ILE A 47 -8.46 51.03 -53.10
CA ILE A 47 -7.09 51.48 -52.81
C ILE A 47 -6.79 52.75 -53.65
N THR A 48 -7.30 52.79 -54.84
CA THR A 48 -7.05 53.95 -55.81
C THR A 48 -8.01 55.12 -55.63
N ARG A 49 -9.24 54.87 -55.14
CA ARG A 49 -10.28 55.88 -54.92
C ARG A 49 -11.04 55.63 -53.61
N PRO A 50 -10.50 56.03 -52.47
CA PRO A 50 -11.10 55.74 -51.16
C PRO A 50 -12.48 56.43 -50.96
N SER A 51 -12.78 57.52 -51.64
CA SER A 51 -14.08 58.22 -51.55
C SER A 51 -15.23 57.39 -52.11
N GLU A 52 -15.01 56.55 -53.14
CA GLU A 52 -16.03 55.70 -53.76
C GLU A 52 -16.40 54.53 -52.88
N PHE A 53 -15.57 54.21 -51.85
CA PHE A 53 -15.85 53.14 -50.85
C PHE A 53 -17.11 53.43 -50.03
N PHE A 54 -17.28 54.66 -49.58
CA PHE A 54 -18.43 55.05 -48.77
C PHE A 54 -19.73 55.19 -49.59
N ASP A 55 -19.63 55.54 -50.87
CA ASP A 55 -20.80 55.71 -51.77
C ASP A 55 -21.40 54.32 -52.20
N ASN A 56 -20.58 53.28 -52.28
CA ASN A 56 -21.00 51.94 -52.71
C ASN A 56 -21.15 50.93 -51.56
N PHE A 57 -20.95 51.38 -50.33
CA PHE A 57 -21.01 50.49 -49.16
C PHE A 57 -22.46 50.25 -48.70
N ASP A 58 -23.03 49.06 -49.09
CA ASP A 58 -24.36 48.67 -48.65
C ASP A 58 -24.35 48.22 -47.22
N ILE A 59 -24.70 49.10 -46.30
CA ILE A 59 -24.81 48.87 -44.85
C ILE A 59 -25.75 47.70 -44.54
N ASN A 60 -26.78 47.43 -45.34
CA ASN A 60 -27.73 46.35 -45.12
C ASN A 60 -27.07 44.96 -45.31
N SER A 61 -26.20 44.84 -46.30
CA SER A 61 -25.42 43.59 -46.54
C SER A 61 -24.46 43.31 -45.40
N LEU A 62 -23.89 44.32 -44.77
CA LEU A 62 -23.02 44.18 -43.61
C LEU A 62 -23.76 43.61 -42.38
N TRP A 63 -25.01 44.11 -42.15
CA TRP A 63 -25.82 43.62 -41.05
C TRP A 63 -26.17 42.15 -41.19
N VAL A 64 -26.49 41.68 -42.38
CA VAL A 64 -26.80 40.25 -42.63
C VAL A 64 -25.58 39.38 -42.33
N VAL A 65 -24.40 39.77 -42.75
CA VAL A 65 -23.14 39.06 -42.47
C VAL A 65 -22.84 39.03 -40.98
N LEU A 66 -23.03 40.16 -40.28
CA LEU A 66 -22.85 40.24 -38.82
C LEU A 66 -23.82 39.29 -38.08
N VAL A 67 -25.11 39.28 -38.43
CA VAL A 67 -26.10 38.41 -37.80
C VAL A 67 -25.78 36.96 -38.02
N LEU A 68 -25.40 36.53 -39.22
CA LEU A 68 -24.97 35.17 -39.52
C LEU A 68 -23.73 34.78 -38.71
N PHE A 69 -22.76 35.65 -38.57
CA PHE A 69 -21.54 35.40 -37.79
C PHE A 69 -21.85 35.22 -36.30
N PHE A 70 -22.73 36.06 -35.73
CA PHE A 70 -23.19 35.93 -34.35
C PHE A 70 -23.95 34.62 -34.13
N ALA A 71 -24.81 34.22 -35.05
CA ALA A 71 -25.54 32.96 -35.00
C ALA A 71 -24.58 31.75 -35.02
N LEU A 72 -23.62 31.72 -35.95
CA LEU A 72 -22.64 30.63 -36.04
C LEU A 72 -21.72 30.57 -34.80
N GLY A 73 -21.28 31.74 -34.31
CA GLY A 73 -20.50 31.79 -33.07
C GLY A 73 -21.26 31.28 -31.85
N GLY A 74 -22.54 31.62 -31.73
CA GLY A 74 -23.43 31.10 -30.69
C GLY A 74 -23.63 29.59 -30.77
N PHE A 75 -23.88 29.05 -31.98
CA PHE A 75 -23.99 27.59 -32.17
C PHE A 75 -22.69 26.85 -31.83
N TYR A 76 -21.54 27.37 -32.22
CA TYR A 76 -20.25 26.79 -31.88
C TYR A 76 -20.02 26.74 -30.38
N GLN A 77 -20.36 27.81 -29.66
CA GLN A 77 -20.21 27.85 -28.19
C GLN A 77 -21.14 26.87 -27.51
N LEU A 78 -22.40 26.76 -27.95
CA LEU A 78 -23.35 25.79 -27.42
C LEU A 78 -22.87 24.33 -27.64
N ALA A 79 -22.37 24.02 -28.84
CA ALA A 79 -21.83 22.71 -29.15
C ALA A 79 -20.64 22.33 -28.26
N LYS A 80 -19.75 23.30 -28.01
CA LYS A 80 -18.59 23.11 -27.12
C LYS A 80 -19.01 22.88 -25.67
N ASP A 81 -19.99 23.65 -25.17
CA ASP A 81 -20.50 23.50 -23.79
C ASP A 81 -21.18 22.16 -23.59
N VAL A 82 -21.90 21.66 -24.60
CA VAL A 82 -22.49 20.28 -24.57
C VAL A 82 -21.41 19.21 -24.52
N ASP A 83 -20.34 19.35 -25.30
CA ASP A 83 -19.23 18.38 -25.31
C ASP A 83 -18.46 18.38 -23.97
N GLU A 84 -18.19 19.55 -23.40
CA GLU A 84 -17.53 19.68 -22.11
C GLU A 84 -18.39 19.06 -20.98
N ASN A 85 -19.70 19.25 -21.00
CA ASN A 85 -20.61 18.67 -20.03
C ASN A 85 -20.67 17.15 -20.16
N LYS A 86 -20.78 16.61 -21.37
CA LYS A 86 -20.71 15.15 -21.60
C LYS A 86 -19.38 14.52 -21.16
N LYS A 87 -18.28 15.26 -21.31
CA LYS A 87 -16.98 14.82 -20.82
C LYS A 87 -16.96 14.77 -19.30
N LYS A 88 -17.45 15.80 -18.60
CA LYS A 88 -17.54 15.85 -17.14
C LYS A 88 -18.43 14.74 -16.57
N GLU A 89 -19.55 14.41 -17.22
CA GLU A 89 -20.40 13.31 -16.81
C GLU A 89 -19.68 11.96 -16.93
N ARG A 90 -19.01 11.68 -18.05
CA ARG A 90 -18.21 10.46 -18.23
C ARG A 90 -17.07 10.35 -17.19
N ASP A 91 -16.36 11.46 -16.93
CA ASP A 91 -15.29 11.48 -15.94
C ASP A 91 -15.85 11.19 -14.53
N LYS A 92 -17.05 11.69 -14.22
CA LYS A 92 -17.72 11.42 -12.95
C LYS A 92 -18.16 9.95 -12.81
N GLU A 93 -18.76 9.38 -13.85
CA GLU A 93 -19.12 7.96 -13.89
C GLU A 93 -17.91 7.04 -13.71
N ASN A 94 -16.80 7.33 -14.39
CA ASN A 94 -15.55 6.59 -14.26
C ASN A 94 -14.97 6.66 -12.82
N ILE A 95 -15.05 7.82 -12.17
CA ILE A 95 -14.61 7.99 -10.78
C ILE A 95 -15.50 7.20 -9.82
N GLU A 96 -16.82 7.23 -10.02
CA GLU A 96 -17.77 6.49 -9.17
C GLU A 96 -17.57 4.96 -9.34
N GLU A 97 -17.34 4.47 -10.54
CA GLU A 97 -17.01 3.07 -10.81
C GLU A 97 -15.69 2.66 -10.13
N TYR A 98 -14.65 3.51 -10.24
CA TYR A 98 -13.37 3.26 -9.60
C TYR A 98 -13.46 3.21 -8.06
N ILE A 99 -14.21 4.14 -7.47
CA ILE A 99 -14.47 4.17 -6.01
C ILE A 99 -15.22 2.89 -5.59
N GLY A 100 -16.27 2.51 -6.33
CA GLY A 100 -17.02 1.28 -6.06
C GLY A 100 -16.17 0.01 -6.13
N ALA A 101 -15.23 -0.05 -7.07
CA ALA A 101 -14.27 -1.15 -7.19
C ALA A 101 -13.28 -1.18 -6.00
N LEU A 102 -12.80 -0.02 -5.55
CA LEU A 102 -11.94 0.09 -4.37
C LEU A 102 -12.64 -0.33 -3.08
N ASP A 103 -13.90 0.06 -2.90
CA ASP A 103 -14.67 -0.29 -1.70
C ASP A 103 -14.94 -1.80 -1.65
N LYS A 104 -15.33 -2.43 -2.76
CA LYS A 104 -15.46 -3.90 -2.85
C LYS A 104 -14.14 -4.61 -2.51
N ARG A 105 -13.01 -4.08 -2.98
CA ARG A 105 -11.69 -4.65 -2.69
C ARG A 105 -11.33 -4.53 -1.21
N LYS A 106 -11.65 -3.39 -0.57
CA LYS A 106 -11.47 -3.20 0.88
C LYS A 106 -12.33 -4.14 1.70
N GLU A 107 -13.62 -4.29 1.34
CA GLU A 107 -14.53 -5.23 2.02
C GLU A 107 -14.01 -6.68 1.92
N ALA A 108 -13.63 -7.14 0.73
CA ALA A 108 -13.06 -8.47 0.52
C ALA A 108 -11.79 -8.69 1.35
N THR A 109 -10.90 -7.69 1.41
CA THR A 109 -9.67 -7.76 2.23
C THR A 109 -10.00 -7.82 3.72
N THR A 110 -10.98 -7.05 4.18
CA THR A 110 -11.41 -7.03 5.59
C THR A 110 -12.07 -8.35 5.99
N LEU A 111 -12.90 -8.93 5.12
CA LEU A 111 -13.51 -10.25 5.35
C LEU A 111 -12.45 -11.35 5.47
N LYS A 112 -11.50 -11.40 4.52
CA LYS A 112 -10.39 -12.34 4.56
C LYS A 112 -9.56 -12.18 5.84
N HIS A 113 -9.24 -10.95 6.24
CA HIS A 113 -8.53 -10.68 7.49
C HIS A 113 -9.28 -11.20 8.72
N ASN A 114 -10.58 -10.96 8.82
CA ASN A 114 -11.39 -11.41 9.95
C ASN A 114 -11.48 -12.94 10.03
N GLU A 115 -11.52 -13.63 8.89
CA GLU A 115 -11.47 -15.09 8.83
C GLU A 115 -10.13 -15.62 9.33
N LEU A 116 -9.01 -15.05 8.89
CA LEU A 116 -7.67 -15.40 9.37
C LEU A 116 -7.52 -15.21 10.88
N VAL A 117 -8.05 -14.10 11.44
CA VAL A 117 -8.05 -13.84 12.89
C VAL A 117 -8.84 -14.92 13.63
N LYS A 118 -10.04 -15.28 13.15
CA LYS A 118 -10.84 -16.36 13.77
C LYS A 118 -10.12 -17.70 13.74
N GLU A 119 -9.48 -18.06 12.64
CA GLU A 119 -8.69 -19.29 12.55
C GLU A 119 -7.50 -19.27 13.52
N ARG A 120 -6.79 -18.16 13.65
CA ARG A 120 -5.70 -18.00 14.61
C ARG A 120 -6.16 -18.26 16.04
N PHE A 121 -7.34 -17.76 16.43
CA PHE A 121 -7.93 -18.06 17.75
C PHE A 121 -8.26 -19.54 17.96
N LYS A 122 -8.62 -20.28 16.92
CA LYS A 122 -8.87 -21.73 17.03
C LYS A 122 -7.57 -22.55 17.20
N VAL A 123 -6.51 -22.11 16.51
CA VAL A 123 -5.25 -22.88 16.47
C VAL A 123 -4.29 -22.48 17.59
N GLY A 124 -4.38 -21.24 18.10
CA GLY A 124 -3.53 -20.78 19.21
C GLY A 124 -3.48 -21.75 20.39
N PRO A 125 -4.61 -22.26 20.92
CA PRO A 125 -4.61 -23.26 21.99
C PRO A 125 -3.91 -24.57 21.63
N LEU A 126 -3.96 -25.02 20.36
CA LEU A 126 -3.28 -26.22 19.90
C LEU A 126 -1.76 -26.01 19.87
N ILE A 127 -1.31 -24.84 19.44
CA ILE A 127 0.10 -24.43 19.46
C ILE A 127 0.60 -24.39 20.91
N SER A 128 -0.11 -23.71 21.81
CA SER A 128 0.24 -23.66 23.24
C SER A 128 0.34 -25.04 23.86
N ASN A 129 -0.59 -25.93 23.56
CA ASN A 129 -0.54 -27.32 24.08
C ASN A 129 0.69 -28.07 23.56
N GLU A 130 1.07 -27.91 22.30
CA GLU A 130 2.27 -28.57 21.77
C GLU A 130 3.55 -28.03 22.41
N LEU A 131 3.65 -26.70 22.61
CA LEU A 131 4.77 -26.10 23.34
C LEU A 131 4.84 -26.60 24.80
N LYS A 132 3.70 -26.71 25.51
CA LYS A 132 3.65 -27.31 26.87
C LYS A 132 4.09 -28.76 26.89
N ASN A 133 3.66 -29.56 25.91
CA ASN A 133 4.10 -30.96 25.79
C ASN A 133 5.63 -31.04 25.63
N LEU A 134 6.18 -30.14 24.78
CA LEU A 134 7.63 -30.09 24.56
C LEU A 134 8.39 -29.73 25.84
N LEU A 135 7.91 -28.70 26.61
CA LEU A 135 8.47 -28.34 27.92
C LEU A 135 8.50 -29.53 28.87
N ILE A 136 7.39 -30.26 29.03
CA ILE A 136 7.26 -31.38 29.95
C ILE A 136 8.16 -32.55 29.51
N LYS A 137 8.17 -32.92 28.24
CA LYS A 137 8.96 -34.05 27.72
C LYS A 137 10.47 -33.86 27.88
N LEU A 138 10.92 -32.59 27.76
CA LEU A 138 12.34 -32.25 27.77
C LEU A 138 12.81 -31.60 29.06
N ASP A 139 11.91 -31.39 30.03
CA ASP A 139 12.19 -30.66 31.28
C ASP A 139 12.84 -29.28 30.97
N ALA A 140 12.31 -28.60 29.96
CA ALA A 140 12.82 -27.31 29.51
C ALA A 140 12.19 -26.15 30.29
N ASP A 141 12.87 -25.03 30.33
CA ASP A 141 12.38 -23.82 31.01
C ASP A 141 11.49 -22.96 30.16
N ARG A 142 11.71 -22.96 28.83
CA ARG A 142 10.92 -22.17 27.86
C ARG A 142 10.88 -22.87 26.52
N ALA A 143 9.69 -22.91 25.92
CA ALA A 143 9.48 -23.26 24.52
C ALA A 143 8.73 -22.13 23.83
N ALA A 144 9.21 -21.68 22.67
CA ALA A 144 8.61 -20.54 21.99
C ALA A 144 8.66 -20.68 20.48
N ILE A 145 7.75 -19.96 19.82
CA ILE A 145 7.77 -19.74 18.37
C ILE A 145 8.13 -18.29 18.11
N VAL A 146 9.18 -18.12 17.32
CA VAL A 146 9.56 -16.82 16.73
C VAL A 146 9.09 -16.81 15.30
N GLU A 147 8.04 -16.07 14.97
CA GLU A 147 7.57 -15.89 13.60
C GLU A 147 8.39 -14.82 12.88
N MET A 148 8.78 -15.13 11.65
CA MET A 148 9.43 -14.15 10.77
C MET A 148 8.38 -13.36 10.01
N HIS A 149 8.58 -12.05 9.94
CA HIS A 149 7.76 -11.19 9.12
C HIS A 149 8.63 -10.21 8.31
N ASN A 150 8.14 -9.85 7.12
CA ASN A 150 8.83 -8.91 6.27
C ASN A 150 8.60 -7.49 6.79
N GLY A 151 9.69 -6.77 7.05
CA GLY A 151 9.69 -5.34 7.15
C GLY A 151 9.60 -4.69 5.75
N THR A 152 9.78 -3.38 5.71
CA THR A 152 10.01 -2.66 4.45
C THR A 152 11.37 -3.02 3.88
N ASN A 153 11.56 -2.85 2.57
CA ASN A 153 12.87 -3.01 1.95
C ASN A 153 13.78 -1.82 2.32
N ASN A 154 15.08 -2.09 2.44
CA ASN A 154 16.07 -1.02 2.55
C ASN A 154 16.27 -0.31 1.20
N MET A 155 17.10 0.75 1.16
CA MET A 155 17.37 1.51 -0.06
C MET A 155 18.02 0.68 -1.18
N SER A 156 18.69 -0.44 -0.84
CA SER A 156 19.26 -1.40 -1.81
C SER A 156 18.27 -2.46 -2.28
N GLY A 157 16.99 -2.39 -1.87
CA GLY A 157 15.94 -3.32 -2.27
C GLY A 157 15.94 -4.65 -1.48
N LEU A 158 16.85 -4.84 -0.52
CA LEU A 158 16.89 -6.02 0.31
C LEU A 158 15.81 -5.96 1.40
N PRO A 159 15.07 -7.06 1.64
CA PRO A 159 14.05 -7.10 2.68
C PRO A 159 14.68 -7.02 4.07
N PHE A 160 14.04 -6.26 4.96
CA PHE A 160 14.30 -6.39 6.40
C PHE A 160 13.55 -7.61 6.92
N VAL A 161 14.27 -8.56 7.49
CA VAL A 161 13.69 -9.73 8.14
C VAL A 161 13.62 -9.45 9.65
N PHE A 162 12.39 -9.33 10.15
CA PHE A 162 12.13 -9.18 11.58
C PHE A 162 11.55 -10.46 12.14
N GLY A 163 11.72 -10.65 13.45
CA GLY A 163 11.12 -11.75 14.19
C GLY A 163 10.38 -11.24 15.42
N ASP A 164 9.25 -11.88 15.70
CA ASP A 164 8.48 -11.71 16.92
C ASP A 164 8.31 -13.05 17.61
N MET A 165 8.56 -13.10 18.93
CA MET A 165 8.20 -14.24 19.74
C MET A 165 6.69 -14.20 20.02
N VAL A 166 5.92 -14.89 19.17
CA VAL A 166 4.45 -14.82 19.14
C VAL A 166 3.75 -15.82 20.04
N TYR A 167 4.39 -16.94 20.32
CA TYR A 167 3.94 -17.96 21.26
C TYR A 167 5.06 -18.31 22.21
N GLU A 168 4.77 -18.36 23.49
CA GLU A 168 5.72 -18.67 24.53
C GLU A 168 5.03 -19.44 25.66
N GLU A 169 5.58 -20.58 26.00
CA GLU A 169 5.22 -21.34 27.18
C GLU A 169 6.46 -21.50 28.10
N ILE A 170 6.24 -21.36 29.38
CA ILE A 170 7.30 -21.30 30.38
C ILE A 170 7.07 -22.26 31.53
N SER A 171 8.15 -22.72 32.16
CA SER A 171 8.10 -23.41 33.44
C SER A 171 7.75 -22.43 34.60
N PRO A 172 7.22 -22.90 35.74
CA PRO A 172 6.72 -22.02 36.81
C PRO A 172 7.75 -21.07 37.41
N ASN A 173 9.04 -21.30 37.21
CA ASN A 173 10.13 -20.53 37.84
C ASN A 173 10.82 -19.54 36.85
N VAL A 174 10.20 -19.29 35.71
CA VAL A 174 10.76 -18.45 34.63
C VAL A 174 9.76 -17.39 34.25
N GLY A 175 10.24 -16.17 33.99
CA GLY A 175 9.40 -15.10 33.47
C GLY A 175 9.24 -15.13 31.94
N TYR A 176 8.20 -14.51 31.40
CA TYR A 176 8.04 -14.33 29.96
C TYR A 176 9.14 -13.48 29.38
N ALA A 177 9.59 -13.82 28.17
CA ALA A 177 10.60 -13.09 27.41
C ALA A 177 10.06 -12.51 26.11
N SER A 178 8.81 -12.78 25.76
CA SER A 178 8.22 -12.34 24.49
C SER A 178 8.31 -10.84 24.26
N ASP A 179 8.26 -9.99 25.31
CA ASP A 179 8.41 -8.55 25.17
C ASP A 179 9.82 -8.13 24.75
N GLU A 180 10.86 -8.86 25.17
CA GLU A 180 12.25 -8.63 24.81
C GLU A 180 12.58 -9.04 23.37
N PHE A 181 11.76 -9.92 22.78
CA PHE A 181 11.92 -10.45 21.43
C PHE A 181 10.80 -10.00 20.49
N LYS A 182 10.35 -8.74 20.62
CA LYS A 182 9.43 -8.09 19.69
C LYS A 182 10.19 -7.30 18.63
N ASN A 183 9.77 -7.46 17.38
CA ASN A 183 10.21 -6.65 16.23
C ASN A 183 11.75 -6.54 16.16
N PHE A 184 12.47 -7.62 16.47
CA PHE A 184 13.93 -7.60 16.41
C PHE A 184 14.44 -8.03 15.02
N ASN A 185 15.47 -7.33 14.55
CA ASN A 185 15.99 -7.49 13.20
C ASN A 185 16.89 -8.73 13.13
N LEU A 186 16.38 -9.83 12.60
CA LEU A 186 17.10 -11.10 12.46
C LEU A 186 18.34 -10.98 11.54
N ALA A 187 18.27 -10.14 10.49
CA ALA A 187 19.38 -9.94 9.58
C ALA A 187 20.60 -9.24 10.24
N LYS A 188 20.42 -8.68 11.45
CA LYS A 188 21.52 -8.09 12.25
C LYS A 188 22.12 -9.04 13.25
N LEU A 189 21.66 -10.28 13.31
CA LEU A 189 22.17 -11.30 14.20
C LEU A 189 23.08 -12.25 13.42
N PRO A 190 24.42 -12.12 13.54
CA PRO A 190 25.36 -12.98 12.83
C PRO A 190 25.12 -14.46 13.11
N PHE A 191 24.80 -14.81 14.34
CA PHE A 191 24.46 -16.16 14.74
C PHE A 191 23.30 -16.77 13.97
N VAL A 192 22.19 -16.02 13.83
CA VAL A 192 21.02 -16.48 13.08
C VAL A 192 21.36 -16.65 11.60
N ALA A 193 22.13 -15.72 11.03
CA ALA A 193 22.54 -15.80 9.62
C ALA A 193 23.44 -17.01 9.34
N LEU A 194 24.35 -17.36 10.25
CA LEU A 194 25.26 -18.51 10.11
C LEU A 194 24.52 -19.85 10.19
N HIS A 195 23.57 -19.98 11.12
CA HIS A 195 22.90 -21.25 11.38
C HIS A 195 21.53 -21.42 10.71
N TYR A 196 21.10 -20.42 9.92
CA TYR A 196 19.81 -20.48 9.23
C TYR A 196 19.72 -21.65 8.23
N ASP A 197 20.78 -21.87 7.46
CA ASP A 197 20.83 -22.94 6.45
C ASP A 197 21.00 -24.35 7.05
N GLU A 198 21.43 -24.43 8.31
CA GLU A 198 21.60 -25.71 9.03
C GLU A 198 20.27 -26.28 9.53
N ASN A 199 19.19 -25.52 9.43
CA ASN A 199 17.83 -25.86 9.90
C ASN A 199 17.69 -26.17 11.39
N THR A 200 18.76 -26.49 12.11
CA THR A 200 18.72 -26.85 13.52
C THR A 200 20.03 -26.49 14.20
N TRP A 201 19.95 -25.82 15.32
CA TRP A 201 21.09 -25.56 16.18
C TRP A 201 20.80 -26.01 17.62
N ILE A 202 21.84 -26.49 18.36
CA ILE A 202 21.77 -26.85 19.77
C ILE A 202 23.13 -26.65 20.43
N GLY A 203 23.18 -25.84 21.48
CA GLY A 203 24.42 -25.52 22.18
C GLY A 203 24.23 -24.62 23.38
N SER A 204 25.35 -24.23 23.99
CA SER A 204 25.38 -23.27 25.10
C SER A 204 25.32 -21.83 24.57
N VAL A 205 24.92 -20.90 25.43
CA VAL A 205 24.97 -19.46 25.12
C VAL A 205 26.42 -18.97 25.01
N ASP A 206 27.38 -19.69 25.62
CA ASP A 206 28.81 -19.38 25.46
C ASP A 206 29.31 -19.67 24.03
N ASP A 207 28.74 -20.71 23.37
CA ASP A 207 29.02 -20.97 21.96
C ASP A 207 28.54 -19.79 21.08
N ILE A 208 27.33 -19.27 21.38
CA ILE A 208 26.76 -18.09 20.69
C ILE A 208 27.60 -16.83 20.92
N GLU A 209 28.16 -16.62 22.12
CA GLU A 209 28.90 -15.43 22.44
C GLU A 209 30.13 -15.22 21.57
N SER A 210 30.76 -16.31 21.11
CA SER A 210 31.90 -16.24 20.19
C SER A 210 31.53 -15.72 18.81
N GLU A 211 30.29 -15.90 18.38
CA GLU A 211 29.77 -15.53 17.05
C GLU A 211 28.94 -14.23 17.11
N ASP A 212 28.13 -14.07 18.15
CA ASP A 212 27.18 -12.98 18.34
C ASP A 212 27.07 -12.58 19.83
N PRO A 213 28.01 -11.78 20.35
CA PRO A 213 28.01 -11.35 21.75
C PRO A 213 26.75 -10.59 22.15
N TYR A 214 26.13 -9.86 21.21
CA TYR A 214 24.90 -9.11 21.46
C TYR A 214 23.72 -10.05 21.70
N PHE A 215 23.56 -11.07 20.86
CA PHE A 215 22.48 -12.04 21.00
C PHE A 215 22.68 -12.91 22.23
N ALA A 216 23.91 -13.35 22.53
CA ALA A 216 24.24 -14.07 23.74
C ALA A 216 23.88 -13.28 25.00
N ALA A 217 24.27 -11.99 25.08
CA ALA A 217 23.90 -11.13 26.19
C ALA A 217 22.37 -10.99 26.35
N LYS A 218 21.64 -10.89 25.26
CA LYS A 218 20.18 -10.82 25.26
C LYS A 218 19.53 -12.11 25.79
N LEU A 219 20.05 -13.27 25.40
CA LEU A 219 19.60 -14.57 25.91
C LEU A 219 19.89 -14.72 27.42
N ARG A 220 21.07 -14.34 27.88
CA ARG A 220 21.42 -14.37 29.31
C ARG A 220 20.54 -13.42 30.15
N ALA A 221 20.18 -12.25 29.60
CA ALA A 221 19.31 -11.29 30.29
C ALA A 221 17.92 -11.89 30.60
N VAL A 222 17.45 -12.83 29.79
CA VAL A 222 16.18 -13.55 30.00
C VAL A 222 16.38 -14.96 30.65
N GLY A 223 17.59 -15.19 31.19
CA GLY A 223 17.91 -16.39 31.99
C GLY A 223 18.16 -17.65 31.18
N VAL A 224 18.58 -17.53 29.92
CA VAL A 224 18.92 -18.67 29.04
C VAL A 224 20.42 -18.91 29.09
N ASN A 225 20.86 -20.14 29.36
CA ASN A 225 22.26 -20.56 29.31
C ASN A 225 22.53 -21.70 28.31
N TYR A 226 21.49 -22.42 27.91
CA TYR A 226 21.56 -23.45 26.88
C TYR A 226 20.28 -23.42 26.04
N GLY A 227 20.39 -23.67 24.73
CA GLY A 227 19.24 -23.59 23.86
C GLY A 227 19.33 -24.49 22.63
N ALA A 228 18.21 -24.56 21.97
CA ALA A 228 18.10 -25.21 20.68
C ALA A 228 17.03 -24.48 19.85
N PHE A 229 17.19 -24.48 18.55
CA PHE A 229 16.12 -24.06 17.63
C PHE A 229 16.05 -24.99 16.42
N VAL A 230 14.89 -25.03 15.81
CA VAL A 230 14.65 -25.62 14.49
C VAL A 230 13.84 -24.65 13.64
N VAL A 231 14.14 -24.57 12.35
CA VAL A 231 13.38 -23.76 11.38
C VAL A 231 12.00 -24.37 11.18
N LEU A 232 10.97 -23.56 11.24
CA LEU A 232 9.60 -23.94 10.91
C LEU A 232 9.37 -23.67 9.43
N GLU A 233 9.13 -24.73 8.66
CA GLU A 233 8.96 -24.65 7.22
C GLU A 233 7.51 -24.32 6.85
N GLY A 234 7.34 -23.40 5.91
CA GLY A 234 6.07 -23.06 5.30
C GLY A 234 5.97 -23.44 3.84
N VAL A 235 4.78 -23.39 3.27
CA VAL A 235 4.54 -23.67 1.84
C VAL A 235 5.33 -22.73 0.93
N ASN A 236 5.50 -21.48 1.34
CA ASN A 236 6.16 -20.42 0.56
C ASN A 236 7.53 -20.01 1.12
N GLY A 237 8.15 -20.85 1.93
CA GLY A 237 9.41 -20.58 2.60
C GLY A 237 9.28 -20.62 4.11
N PRO A 238 10.36 -20.36 4.85
CA PRO A 238 10.38 -20.51 6.30
C PRO A 238 9.39 -19.54 6.98
N LEU A 239 8.72 -20.05 8.02
CA LEU A 239 7.77 -19.30 8.84
C LEU A 239 8.46 -18.60 10.00
N GLY A 240 9.53 -19.20 10.51
CA GLY A 240 10.22 -18.76 11.71
C GLY A 240 10.99 -19.89 12.37
N PHE A 241 11.09 -19.85 13.68
CA PHE A 241 11.85 -20.80 14.49
C PHE A 241 10.99 -21.33 15.63
N LEU A 242 11.06 -22.64 15.87
CA LEU A 242 10.70 -23.24 17.14
C LEU A 242 11.95 -23.22 18.01
N THR A 243 11.88 -22.60 19.18
CA THR A 243 13.00 -22.45 20.10
C THR A 243 12.71 -23.15 21.40
N LEU A 244 13.76 -23.73 21.99
CA LEU A 244 13.72 -24.38 23.29
C LEU A 244 14.90 -23.89 24.14
N PHE A 245 14.65 -23.48 25.38
CA PHE A 245 15.64 -22.87 26.23
C PHE A 245 15.68 -23.51 27.61
N PHE A 246 16.90 -23.61 28.16
CA PHE A 246 17.19 -24.13 29.48
C PHE A 246 17.98 -23.07 30.25
N LYS A 247 17.59 -22.91 31.52
CA LYS A 247 18.28 -22.01 32.44
C LYS A 247 19.57 -22.64 33.00
N ASP A 248 19.56 -23.97 33.18
CA ASP A 248 20.73 -24.69 33.69
C ASP A 248 21.34 -25.53 32.56
N GLU A 249 22.56 -25.15 32.16
CA GLU A 249 23.32 -25.83 31.12
C GLU A 249 23.58 -27.32 31.42
N LYS A 250 23.57 -27.73 32.70
CA LYS A 250 23.87 -29.09 33.11
C LYS A 250 22.63 -29.98 33.27
N LYS A 251 21.44 -29.43 33.16
CA LYS A 251 20.16 -30.10 33.39
C LYS A 251 19.31 -30.27 32.14
N HIS A 252 19.93 -30.50 31.01
CA HIS A 252 19.18 -30.79 29.78
C HIS A 252 19.30 -32.24 29.35
N PRO A 253 18.34 -32.80 28.61
CA PRO A 253 18.44 -34.12 28.00
C PRO A 253 19.57 -34.20 26.97
N SER A 254 19.85 -35.40 26.48
CA SER A 254 20.83 -35.59 25.41
C SER A 254 20.46 -34.78 24.15
N LYS A 255 21.47 -34.27 23.44
CA LYS A 255 21.27 -33.52 22.16
C LYS A 255 20.38 -34.31 21.19
N ALA A 256 20.59 -35.63 21.07
CA ALA A 256 19.80 -36.47 20.17
C ALA A 256 18.30 -36.47 20.55
N LYS A 257 17.98 -36.53 21.87
CA LYS A 257 16.59 -36.48 22.34
C LYS A 257 15.96 -35.10 22.05
N ILE A 258 16.70 -34.01 22.30
CA ILE A 258 16.20 -32.67 22.04
C ILE A 258 15.91 -32.47 20.54
N ILE A 259 16.82 -32.87 19.65
CA ILE A 259 16.65 -32.78 18.21
C ILE A 259 15.45 -33.60 17.73
N ALA A 260 15.28 -34.81 18.21
CA ALA A 260 14.16 -35.69 17.85
C ALA A 260 12.81 -35.08 18.21
N GLU A 261 12.65 -34.55 19.43
CA GLU A 261 11.41 -33.95 19.89
C GLU A 261 11.17 -32.59 19.20
N LEU A 262 12.19 -31.76 18.98
CA LEU A 262 12.06 -30.50 18.21
C LEU A 262 11.60 -30.78 16.79
N ASN A 263 12.21 -31.73 16.08
CA ASN A 263 11.82 -32.10 14.73
C ASN A 263 10.38 -32.63 14.66
N HIS A 264 9.97 -33.43 15.64
CA HIS A 264 8.59 -33.90 15.71
C HIS A 264 7.61 -32.77 15.92
N SER A 265 7.86 -31.91 16.91
CA SER A 265 6.99 -30.77 17.20
C SER A 265 7.00 -29.71 16.06
N SER A 266 8.14 -29.50 15.37
CA SER A 266 8.22 -28.60 14.26
C SER A 266 7.30 -28.99 13.10
N GLN A 267 7.16 -30.27 12.78
CA GLN A 267 6.25 -30.78 11.77
C GLN A 267 4.78 -30.48 12.11
N ILE A 268 4.41 -30.72 13.38
CA ILE A 268 3.06 -30.40 13.87
C ILE A 268 2.78 -28.90 13.80
N LEU A 269 3.70 -28.10 14.34
CA LEU A 269 3.57 -26.66 14.43
C LEU A 269 3.59 -25.99 13.03
N SER A 270 4.46 -26.44 12.13
CA SER A 270 4.47 -25.99 10.74
C SER A 270 3.12 -26.27 10.06
N THR A 271 2.52 -27.44 10.28
CA THR A 271 1.19 -27.77 9.74
C THR A 271 0.11 -26.85 10.31
N LEU A 272 0.14 -26.57 11.61
CA LEU A 272 -0.81 -25.67 12.25
C LEU A 272 -0.67 -24.23 11.77
N LEU A 273 0.54 -23.73 11.61
CA LEU A 273 0.84 -22.36 11.15
C LEU A 273 0.59 -22.16 9.65
N ASN A 274 0.80 -23.17 8.81
CA ASN A 274 0.57 -23.09 7.37
C ASN A 274 -0.90 -22.89 6.99
N LYS A 275 -1.86 -23.32 7.81
CA LYS A 275 -3.29 -23.09 7.58
C LYS A 275 -3.70 -21.62 7.47
N TYR A 276 -2.81 -20.69 7.82
CA TYR A 276 -3.08 -19.24 7.78
C TYR A 276 -2.55 -18.51 6.54
N LYS A 277 -1.77 -19.18 5.70
CA LYS A 277 -1.10 -18.53 4.56
C LYS A 277 -1.71 -18.87 3.20
N GLU A 278 -2.76 -19.72 3.17
CA GLU A 278 -3.59 -19.95 1.98
C GLU A 278 -4.72 -18.89 1.90
#